data_558ef9b76081e4d244576a4d7620726e
#
_entry.id   558ef9b76081e4d244576a4d7620726e
#
_cell.length_a   1.000
_cell.length_b   1.000
_cell.length_c   1.000
_cell.angle_alpha   90.00
_cell.angle_beta   90.00
_cell.angle_gamma   90.00
#
_symmetry.space_group_name_H-M   'P 1'
#
loop_
_entity.id
_entity.type
_entity.pdbx_description
1 polymer ?
#
loop_
_entity_poly.entity_id
_entity_poly.type
_entity_poly.pdbx_seq_one_letter_code
_entity_poly.pdbx_strand_id
1 'polypeptide(L)'
;PDGQLRRANVADGMHPVSKSIGATASFDLDDNWKITDNIRYSANSGGFITPFPAEVASAATIANSFGAGSTLSYANDGTPFNTANGLVSRIHMFDTQLNNFDNFMNDLRVTKKFDKVGITAGYFKSTQNISMSWLWNSYLQEVSDDNPRLINVTDAGGNLLSANGLYAYGVPFWGNCCTRNYDTSYSVSAPYANVSFDATDALSLEGGIRYDKAQVNGSFAGSSQTVFDINNNNVISAPENSVSAVDIANTTAVDYDYSYVS
;
A
#
# COMPACT_ATOMS: atom_id res chain seq x y z
N PRO A 1 15.16 -1.56 -12.90
CA PRO A 1 15.61 -1.99 -11.58
C PRO A 1 16.83 -1.17 -11.15
N ASP A 2 16.82 -0.74 -9.90
CA ASP A 2 17.92 0.02 -9.30
C ASP A 2 19.05 -0.89 -8.77
N GLY A 3 18.89 -2.21 -8.91
CA GLY A 3 19.82 -3.22 -8.38
C GLY A 3 19.81 -3.34 -6.86
N GLN A 4 18.91 -2.64 -6.17
CA GLN A 4 18.81 -2.73 -4.71
C GLN A 4 17.98 -3.94 -4.30
N LEU A 5 18.59 -4.78 -3.47
CA LEU A 5 17.91 -5.92 -2.85
C LEU A 5 17.32 -5.51 -1.51
N ARG A 6 16.09 -5.95 -1.30
CA ARG A 6 15.43 -5.79 -0.03
C ARG A 6 15.24 -7.13 0.64
N ARG A 7 15.52 -7.18 1.92
CA ARG A 7 15.24 -8.34 2.76
C ARG A 7 14.14 -7.99 3.75
N ALA A 8 13.16 -8.88 3.88
CA ALA A 8 12.04 -8.75 4.78
C ALA A 8 11.80 -10.06 5.51
N ASN A 9 11.26 -10.00 6.72
CA ASN A 9 10.88 -11.16 7.51
C ASN A 9 9.38 -11.14 7.76
N VAL A 10 8.71 -12.27 7.55
CA VAL A 10 7.27 -12.44 7.85
C VAL A 10 6.95 -12.10 9.30
N ALA A 11 7.86 -12.36 10.21
CA ALA A 11 7.70 -12.03 11.64
C ALA A 11 7.64 -10.52 11.91
N ASP A 12 8.09 -9.67 10.96
CA ASP A 12 7.97 -8.21 11.10
C ASP A 12 6.51 -7.76 11.03
N GLY A 13 5.65 -8.50 10.31
CA GLY A 13 4.22 -8.28 10.28
C GLY A 13 3.85 -6.85 9.86
N MET A 14 2.94 -6.23 10.61
CA MET A 14 2.49 -4.84 10.39
C MET A 14 3.01 -3.95 11.52
N HIS A 15 3.79 -2.93 11.18
CA HIS A 15 4.38 -2.00 12.13
C HIS A 15 4.26 -0.53 11.67
N PRO A 16 3.09 0.07 11.78
CA PRO A 16 2.92 1.49 11.49
C PRO A 16 3.59 2.35 12.56
N VAL A 17 4.19 3.44 12.13
CA VAL A 17 4.77 4.47 12.99
C VAL A 17 4.09 5.79 12.70
N SER A 18 3.53 6.43 13.72
CA SER A 18 2.95 7.76 13.60
C SER A 18 3.42 8.64 14.74
N LYS A 19 3.98 9.79 14.41
CA LYS A 19 4.39 10.83 15.35
C LYS A 19 3.74 12.13 14.92
N SER A 20 3.01 12.80 15.81
CA SER A 20 2.34 14.03 15.45
C SER A 20 2.52 15.10 16.51
N ILE A 21 2.54 16.33 16.05
CA ILE A 21 2.47 17.53 16.86
C ILE A 21 1.40 18.44 16.29
N GLY A 22 0.66 19.09 17.15
CA GLY A 22 -0.35 20.05 16.73
C GLY A 22 -0.53 21.13 17.78
N ALA A 23 -1.11 22.22 17.33
CA ALA A 23 -1.46 23.34 18.18
C ALA A 23 -2.80 23.93 17.74
N THR A 24 -3.54 24.45 18.69
CA THR A 24 -4.71 25.30 18.47
C THR A 24 -4.47 26.63 19.12
N ALA A 25 -4.54 27.70 18.33
CA ALA A 25 -4.56 29.07 18.81
C ALA A 25 -5.97 29.62 18.69
N SER A 26 -6.46 30.28 19.73
CA SER A 26 -7.81 30.86 19.74
C SER A 26 -7.75 32.22 20.38
N PHE A 27 -8.27 33.22 19.70
CA PHE A 27 -8.30 34.63 20.12
C PHE A 27 -9.76 35.10 20.06
N ASP A 28 -10.28 35.46 21.23
CA ASP A 28 -11.56 36.14 21.33
C ASP A 28 -11.28 37.66 21.24
N LEU A 29 -11.88 38.30 20.26
CA LEU A 29 -11.77 39.74 20.01
C LEU A 29 -13.06 40.44 20.48
N ASP A 30 -12.99 41.74 20.52
CA ASP A 30 -14.16 42.56 20.84
C ASP A 30 -15.32 42.28 19.86
N ASP A 31 -16.53 42.61 20.24
CA ASP A 31 -17.75 42.46 19.41
C ASP A 31 -18.06 41.04 18.95
N ASN A 32 -17.77 40.03 19.77
CA ASN A 32 -18.07 38.60 19.47
C ASN A 32 -17.36 38.04 18.24
N TRP A 33 -16.22 38.58 17.87
CA TRP A 33 -15.34 37.96 16.90
C TRP A 33 -14.42 36.93 17.57
N LYS A 34 -14.20 35.80 16.88
CA LYS A 34 -13.26 34.79 17.29
C LYS A 34 -12.41 34.33 16.10
N ILE A 35 -11.10 34.32 16.28
CA ILE A 35 -10.16 33.71 15.33
C ILE A 35 -9.67 32.41 15.94
N THR A 36 -9.69 31.33 15.17
CA THR A 36 -9.14 30.03 15.58
C THR A 36 -8.25 29.49 14.46
N ASP A 37 -7.07 29.06 14.83
CA ASP A 37 -6.14 28.39 13.95
C ASP A 37 -5.76 27.02 14.52
N ASN A 38 -5.99 25.98 13.75
CA ASN A 38 -5.60 24.61 14.07
C ASN A 38 -4.50 24.19 13.11
N ILE A 39 -3.36 23.79 13.66
CA ILE A 39 -2.24 23.28 12.88
C ILE A 39 -1.84 21.91 13.38
N ARG A 40 -1.53 21.00 12.46
CA ARG A 40 -1.03 19.67 12.78
C ARG A 40 -0.02 19.21 11.73
N TYR A 41 1.08 18.67 12.20
CA TYR A 41 2.01 17.89 11.40
C TYR A 41 2.07 16.45 11.93
N SER A 42 2.08 15.48 11.03
CA SER A 42 2.22 14.07 11.36
C SER A 42 3.28 13.44 10.47
N ALA A 43 4.32 12.91 11.08
CA ALA A 43 5.29 12.04 10.42
C ALA A 43 4.80 10.60 10.51
N ASN A 44 4.47 10.02 9.37
CA ASN A 44 3.93 8.66 9.28
C ASN A 44 4.80 7.81 8.36
N SER A 45 5.08 6.59 8.80
CA SER A 45 5.85 5.59 8.06
C SER A 45 5.50 4.19 8.55
N GLY A 46 6.15 3.18 8.00
CA GLY A 46 6.00 1.82 8.49
C GLY A 46 6.10 0.77 7.40
N GLY A 47 5.80 -0.46 7.76
CA GLY A 47 5.82 -1.58 6.84
C GLY A 47 4.69 -2.56 7.11
N PHE A 48 4.38 -3.34 6.10
CA PHE A 48 3.42 -4.42 6.19
C PHE A 48 3.89 -5.59 5.35
N ILE A 49 4.22 -6.70 6.02
CA ILE A 49 4.68 -7.94 5.41
C ILE A 49 3.72 -9.04 5.81
N THR A 50 3.08 -9.66 4.82
CA THR A 50 2.11 -10.73 5.10
C THR A 50 1.99 -11.71 3.94
N PRO A 51 1.68 -13.00 4.25
CA PRO A 51 1.25 -13.95 3.25
C PRO A 51 -0.20 -13.66 2.83
N PHE A 52 -0.46 -13.76 1.53
CA PHE A 52 -1.79 -13.74 0.94
C PHE A 52 -2.05 -15.07 0.23
N PRO A 53 -2.97 -15.92 0.70
CA PRO A 53 -3.32 -17.16 0.03
C PRO A 53 -4.17 -16.85 -1.21
N ALA A 54 -3.54 -16.85 -2.38
CA ALA A 54 -4.19 -16.52 -3.64
C ALA A 54 -5.02 -17.68 -4.21
N GLU A 55 -4.63 -18.93 -3.91
CA GLU A 55 -5.29 -20.12 -4.37
C GLU A 55 -5.06 -21.26 -3.38
N VAL A 56 -6.07 -22.08 -3.15
CA VAL A 56 -5.94 -23.38 -2.48
C VAL A 56 -6.56 -24.43 -3.40
N ALA A 57 -5.77 -25.40 -3.84
CA ALA A 57 -6.22 -26.44 -4.75
C ALA A 57 -5.53 -27.77 -4.47
N SER A 58 -5.98 -28.83 -5.16
CA SER A 58 -5.30 -30.12 -5.09
C SER A 58 -3.87 -30.01 -5.62
N ALA A 59 -2.98 -30.81 -5.09
CA ALA A 59 -1.60 -30.88 -5.57
C ALA A 59 -1.50 -31.13 -7.09
N ALA A 60 -2.39 -31.96 -7.63
CA ALA A 60 -2.45 -32.20 -9.07
C ALA A 60 -2.83 -30.94 -9.86
N THR A 61 -3.79 -30.16 -9.38
CA THR A 61 -4.19 -28.88 -10.00
C THR A 61 -3.04 -27.89 -9.99
N ILE A 62 -2.38 -27.72 -8.84
CA ILE A 62 -1.22 -26.83 -8.70
C ILE A 62 -0.08 -27.27 -9.61
N ALA A 63 0.30 -28.58 -9.58
CA ALA A 63 1.38 -29.08 -10.42
C ALA A 63 1.10 -28.82 -11.92
N ASN A 64 -0.10 -29.15 -12.39
CA ASN A 64 -0.50 -28.94 -13.78
C ASN A 64 -0.51 -27.48 -14.22
N SER A 65 -0.68 -26.53 -13.28
CA SER A 65 -0.61 -25.10 -13.59
C SER A 65 0.80 -24.62 -14.00
N PHE A 66 1.83 -25.40 -13.68
CA PHE A 66 3.22 -25.18 -14.12
C PHE A 66 3.59 -25.92 -15.41
N GLY A 67 2.68 -26.74 -15.93
CA GLY A 67 2.83 -27.54 -17.14
C GLY A 67 2.42 -28.99 -16.92
N ALA A 68 1.96 -29.62 -17.99
CA ALA A 68 1.57 -31.03 -17.93
C ALA A 68 2.77 -31.91 -17.55
N GLY A 69 2.56 -32.82 -16.61
CA GLY A 69 3.60 -33.72 -16.10
C GLY A 69 4.51 -33.12 -15.03
N SER A 70 4.27 -31.89 -14.59
CA SER A 70 4.98 -31.33 -13.42
C SER A 70 4.64 -32.10 -12.16
N THR A 71 5.62 -32.16 -11.25
CA THR A 71 5.53 -32.87 -9.98
C THR A 71 5.84 -31.96 -8.81
N LEU A 72 5.36 -32.31 -7.62
CA LEU A 72 5.59 -31.59 -6.39
C LEU A 72 6.40 -32.43 -5.39
N SER A 73 7.28 -31.74 -4.65
CA SER A 73 8.05 -32.34 -3.57
C SER A 73 8.19 -31.36 -2.41
N TYR A 74 8.44 -31.87 -1.22
CA TYR A 74 8.78 -31.02 -0.08
C TYR A 74 10.12 -30.31 -0.31
N ALA A 75 10.16 -29.02 -0.03
CA ALA A 75 11.35 -28.21 -0.30
C ALA A 75 12.54 -28.54 0.60
N ASN A 76 12.29 -29.03 1.80
CA ASN A 76 13.32 -29.30 2.81
C ASN A 76 14.11 -30.61 2.59
N ASP A 77 13.49 -31.62 2.00
CA ASP A 77 14.07 -32.98 1.87
C ASP A 77 13.89 -33.63 0.51
N GLY A 78 13.14 -33.01 -0.40
CA GLY A 78 12.86 -33.51 -1.73
C GLY A 78 11.88 -34.70 -1.78
N THR A 79 11.33 -35.12 -0.64
CA THR A 79 10.34 -36.19 -0.60
C THR A 79 9.13 -35.84 -1.47
N PRO A 80 8.68 -36.74 -2.37
CA PRO A 80 7.51 -36.48 -3.20
C PRO A 80 6.29 -36.09 -2.36
N PHE A 81 5.60 -35.01 -2.74
CA PHE A 81 4.34 -34.61 -2.12
C PHE A 81 3.23 -35.52 -2.60
N ASN A 82 2.54 -36.18 -1.67
CA ASN A 82 1.46 -37.10 -2.02
C ASN A 82 0.29 -36.35 -2.64
N THR A 83 0.12 -36.49 -3.94
CA THR A 83 -0.86 -35.73 -4.72
C THR A 83 -2.29 -36.26 -4.58
N ALA A 84 -2.50 -37.48 -4.06
CA ALA A 84 -3.83 -38.14 -4.07
C ALA A 84 -4.87 -37.39 -3.22
N ASN A 85 -4.46 -36.80 -2.09
CA ASN A 85 -5.37 -36.10 -1.16
C ASN A 85 -4.76 -34.78 -0.62
N GLY A 86 -3.59 -34.38 -1.10
CA GLY A 86 -2.90 -33.20 -0.60
C GLY A 86 -3.48 -31.91 -1.16
N LEU A 87 -3.63 -30.91 -0.30
CA LEU A 87 -3.93 -29.54 -0.71
C LEU A 87 -2.65 -28.68 -0.65
N VAL A 88 -2.50 -27.82 -1.62
CA VAL A 88 -1.40 -26.86 -1.70
C VAL A 88 -1.98 -25.46 -1.82
N SER A 89 -1.43 -24.54 -1.07
CA SER A 89 -1.72 -23.12 -1.17
C SER A 89 -0.64 -22.43 -2.00
N ARG A 90 -1.08 -21.60 -2.93
CA ARG A 90 -0.27 -20.58 -3.61
C ARG A 90 -0.29 -19.34 -2.75
N ILE A 91 0.85 -19.02 -2.18
CA ILE A 91 1.01 -17.85 -1.30
C ILE A 91 1.70 -16.74 -2.07
N HIS A 92 1.09 -15.58 -2.11
CA HIS A 92 1.74 -14.33 -2.52
C HIS A 92 2.17 -13.58 -1.26
N MET A 93 3.47 -13.54 -1.02
CA MET A 93 4.05 -12.78 0.06
C MET A 93 4.24 -11.34 -0.43
N PHE A 94 3.63 -10.37 0.23
CA PHE A 94 3.89 -8.98 -0.09
C PHE A 94 4.66 -8.26 1.02
N ASP A 95 5.51 -7.36 0.60
CA ASP A 95 6.27 -6.42 1.41
C ASP A 95 5.93 -5.01 0.94
N THR A 96 5.07 -4.36 1.70
CA THR A 96 4.68 -2.97 1.47
C THR A 96 5.42 -2.09 2.46
N GLN A 97 6.15 -1.10 1.95
CA GLN A 97 6.81 -0.12 2.78
C GLN A 97 6.26 1.26 2.52
N LEU A 98 5.83 1.88 3.60
CA LEU A 98 5.41 3.26 3.67
C LEU A 98 6.63 4.07 4.10
N ASN A 99 7.41 4.56 3.13
CA ASN A 99 8.67 5.26 3.41
C ASN A 99 8.41 6.67 3.93
N ASN A 100 7.38 7.33 3.39
CA ASN A 100 6.95 8.65 3.80
C ASN A 100 5.44 8.81 3.54
N PHE A 101 4.70 9.07 4.61
CA PHE A 101 3.28 9.43 4.58
C PHE A 101 3.03 10.66 5.45
N ASP A 102 4.00 11.57 5.46
CA ASP A 102 3.93 12.80 6.24
C ASP A 102 2.77 13.66 5.77
N ASN A 103 2.06 14.20 6.74
CA ASN A 103 0.90 15.02 6.51
C ASN A 103 0.99 16.32 7.30
N PHE A 104 0.68 17.42 6.64
CA PHE A 104 0.49 18.72 7.25
C PHE A 104 -0.95 19.17 7.03
N MET A 105 -1.58 19.70 8.05
CA MET A 105 -2.91 20.28 8.01
C MET A 105 -2.92 21.63 8.74
N ASN A 106 -3.66 22.58 8.19
CA ASN A 106 -3.97 23.87 8.80
C ASN A 106 -5.42 24.22 8.52
N ASP A 107 -6.15 24.67 9.53
CA ASP A 107 -7.52 25.18 9.44
C ASP A 107 -7.61 26.50 10.18
N LEU A 108 -7.53 27.59 9.43
CA LEU A 108 -7.71 28.94 9.92
C LEU A 108 -9.14 29.38 9.70
N ARG A 109 -9.82 29.83 10.76
CA ARG A 109 -11.20 30.29 10.68
C ARG A 109 -11.47 31.52 11.51
N VAL A 110 -12.38 32.32 11.04
CA VAL A 110 -12.91 33.50 11.73
C VAL A 110 -14.41 33.30 11.92
N THR A 111 -14.87 33.46 13.14
CA THR A 111 -16.28 33.35 13.50
C THR A 111 -16.77 34.67 14.05
N LYS A 112 -17.93 35.11 13.62
CA LYS A 112 -18.70 36.25 14.20
C LYS A 112 -20.02 35.71 14.71
N LYS A 113 -20.34 36.05 15.97
CA LYS A 113 -21.65 35.77 16.56
C LYS A 113 -22.46 37.06 16.67
N PHE A 114 -23.67 37.00 16.21
CA PHE A 114 -24.74 37.95 16.46
C PHE A 114 -25.72 37.33 17.46
N ASP A 115 -26.83 37.98 17.77
CA ASP A 115 -27.79 37.46 18.74
C ASP A 115 -28.23 36.01 18.40
N LYS A 116 -28.80 35.79 17.22
CA LYS A 116 -29.30 34.49 16.74
C LYS A 116 -28.52 33.90 15.57
N VAL A 117 -27.51 34.58 15.09
CA VAL A 117 -26.77 34.18 13.89
C VAL A 117 -25.29 34.01 14.20
N GLY A 118 -24.74 32.88 13.80
CA GLY A 118 -23.28 32.65 13.76
C GLY A 118 -22.83 32.57 12.30
N ILE A 119 -21.73 33.28 11.95
CA ILE A 119 -21.09 33.20 10.66
C ILE A 119 -19.65 32.78 10.87
N THR A 120 -19.24 31.72 10.19
CA THR A 120 -17.84 31.28 10.16
C THR A 120 -17.35 31.28 8.72
N ALA A 121 -16.17 31.86 8.50
CA ALA A 121 -15.44 31.75 7.25
C ALA A 121 -14.04 31.20 7.56
N GLY A 122 -13.56 30.29 6.74
CA GLY A 122 -12.27 29.66 6.97
C GLY A 122 -11.55 29.24 5.70
N TYR A 123 -10.31 28.84 5.90
CA TYR A 123 -9.45 28.31 4.88
C TYR A 123 -8.72 27.09 5.40
N PHE A 124 -8.99 25.95 4.78
CA PHE A 124 -8.29 24.70 5.05
C PHE A 124 -7.16 24.49 4.05
N LYS A 125 -5.99 24.10 4.55
CA LYS A 125 -4.86 23.65 3.75
C LYS A 125 -4.35 22.32 4.27
N SER A 126 -4.10 21.38 3.35
CA SER A 126 -3.44 20.12 3.68
C SER A 126 -2.43 19.75 2.61
N THR A 127 -1.33 19.14 3.03
CA THR A 127 -0.38 18.47 2.14
C THR A 127 -0.09 17.08 2.68
N GLN A 128 0.09 16.11 1.79
CA GLN A 128 0.48 14.76 2.13
C GLN A 128 1.50 14.24 1.14
N ASN A 129 2.61 13.75 1.64
CA ASN A 129 3.55 12.99 0.84
C ASN A 129 3.12 11.51 0.82
N ILE A 130 3.36 10.82 -0.28
CA ILE A 130 3.17 9.37 -0.41
C ILE A 130 4.39 8.82 -1.13
N SER A 131 5.32 8.28 -0.35
CA SER A 131 6.44 7.50 -0.87
C SER A 131 6.31 6.08 -0.35
N MET A 132 6.03 5.14 -1.25
CA MET A 132 5.84 3.74 -0.88
C MET A 132 6.30 2.78 -1.96
N SER A 133 6.67 1.57 -1.54
CA SER A 133 7.00 0.45 -2.42
C SER A 133 6.18 -0.79 -2.09
N TRP A 134 5.85 -1.55 -3.14
CA TRP A 134 5.20 -2.85 -3.04
C TRP A 134 6.04 -3.87 -3.80
N LEU A 135 6.59 -4.84 -3.07
CA LEU A 135 7.33 -5.97 -3.63
C LEU A 135 6.59 -7.27 -3.33
N TRP A 136 6.77 -8.26 -4.19
CA TRP A 136 6.03 -9.51 -4.12
C TRP A 136 6.92 -10.72 -4.40
N ASN A 137 6.67 -11.78 -3.65
CA ASN A 137 7.24 -13.11 -3.92
C ASN A 137 6.12 -14.15 -3.89
N SER A 138 6.27 -15.23 -4.64
CA SER A 138 5.27 -16.29 -4.72
C SER A 138 5.84 -17.63 -4.30
N TYR A 139 5.14 -18.28 -3.37
CA TYR A 139 5.52 -19.55 -2.77
C TYR A 139 4.42 -20.59 -2.95
N LEU A 140 4.82 -21.85 -2.90
CA LEU A 140 3.91 -22.97 -2.69
C LEU A 140 4.11 -23.55 -1.30
N GLN A 141 3.01 -23.85 -0.62
CA GLN A 141 2.98 -24.36 0.73
C GLN A 141 1.90 -25.45 0.88
N GLU A 142 2.17 -26.50 1.62
CA GLU A 142 1.12 -27.46 1.96
C GLU A 142 0.05 -26.81 2.84
N VAL A 143 -1.17 -27.31 2.78
CA VAL A 143 -2.23 -26.93 3.71
C VAL A 143 -2.28 -27.99 4.82
N SER A 144 -1.79 -27.62 5.99
CA SER A 144 -1.75 -28.47 7.19
C SER A 144 -2.01 -27.64 8.45
N ASP A 145 -2.28 -28.31 9.58
CA ASP A 145 -2.64 -27.65 10.83
C ASP A 145 -1.45 -26.89 11.44
N ASP A 146 -0.32 -27.61 11.66
CA ASP A 146 0.87 -27.05 12.28
C ASP A 146 2.09 -27.17 11.38
N ASN A 147 2.94 -26.11 11.38
CA ASN A 147 4.19 -26.07 10.64
C ASN A 147 4.10 -26.49 9.17
N PRO A 148 3.24 -25.84 8.37
CA PRO A 148 3.08 -26.17 6.96
C PRO A 148 4.40 -26.01 6.21
N ARG A 149 4.78 -27.04 5.44
CA ARG A 149 6.07 -27.08 4.74
C ARG A 149 5.94 -26.46 3.38
N LEU A 150 7.03 -25.85 2.93
CA LEU A 150 7.15 -25.33 1.57
C LEU A 150 7.25 -26.47 0.56
N ILE A 151 6.70 -26.23 -0.61
CA ILE A 151 6.60 -27.20 -1.72
C ILE A 151 7.38 -26.69 -2.92
N ASN A 152 8.27 -27.52 -3.43
CA ASN A 152 8.93 -27.30 -4.69
C ASN A 152 8.13 -27.89 -5.86
N VAL A 153 8.29 -27.33 -7.03
CA VAL A 153 7.74 -27.82 -8.29
C VAL A 153 8.87 -28.11 -9.28
N THR A 154 8.74 -29.29 -9.93
CA THR A 154 9.65 -29.76 -10.98
C THR A 154 8.84 -30.00 -12.26
N ASP A 155 9.32 -29.59 -13.41
CA ASP A 155 8.67 -29.80 -14.70
C ASP A 155 8.77 -31.26 -15.17
N ALA A 156 8.11 -31.58 -16.26
CA ALA A 156 8.14 -32.94 -16.86
C ALA A 156 9.55 -33.37 -17.38
N GLY A 157 10.44 -32.42 -17.59
CA GLY A 157 11.82 -32.65 -17.98
C GLY A 157 12.77 -32.89 -16.82
N GLY A 158 12.29 -32.77 -15.56
CA GLY A 158 13.08 -32.91 -14.36
C GLY A 158 13.76 -31.62 -13.92
N ASN A 159 13.44 -30.46 -14.53
CA ASN A 159 14.01 -29.18 -14.14
C ASN A 159 13.24 -28.60 -12.95
N LEU A 160 13.95 -28.18 -11.92
CA LEU A 160 13.37 -27.54 -10.76
C LEU A 160 12.91 -26.11 -11.12
N LEU A 161 11.61 -25.82 -10.98
CA LEU A 161 10.99 -24.52 -11.28
C LEU A 161 10.87 -23.61 -10.07
N SER A 162 11.30 -24.06 -8.89
CA SER A 162 11.26 -23.31 -7.63
C SER A 162 12.51 -23.54 -6.79
N ALA A 163 12.75 -22.70 -5.83
CA ALA A 163 13.84 -22.82 -4.87
C ALA A 163 13.30 -22.61 -3.45
N ASN A 164 13.37 -23.61 -2.59
CA ASN A 164 12.81 -23.55 -1.22
C ASN A 164 11.33 -23.10 -1.20
N GLY A 165 10.51 -23.64 -2.11
CA GLY A 165 9.10 -23.30 -2.24
C GLY A 165 8.82 -21.98 -2.99
N LEU A 166 9.81 -21.10 -3.13
CA LEU A 166 9.73 -19.89 -3.93
C LEU A 166 9.72 -20.25 -5.42
N TYR A 167 8.68 -19.89 -6.15
CA TYR A 167 8.60 -20.13 -7.59
C TYR A 167 8.66 -18.83 -8.44
N ALA A 168 8.52 -17.65 -7.82
CA ALA A 168 8.67 -16.37 -8.50
C ALA A 168 9.02 -15.22 -7.55
N TYR A 169 9.84 -14.32 -8.03
CA TYR A 169 9.98 -12.96 -7.50
C TYR A 169 8.97 -12.06 -8.25
N GLY A 170 7.77 -12.00 -7.76
CA GLY A 170 6.60 -11.39 -8.36
C GLY A 170 5.35 -12.24 -8.16
N VAL A 171 4.29 -11.93 -8.89
CA VAL A 171 2.99 -12.62 -8.82
C VAL A 171 2.52 -13.03 -10.23
N PRO A 172 3.20 -13.99 -10.89
CA PRO A 172 2.85 -14.39 -12.25
C PRO A 172 1.43 -14.92 -12.37
N PHE A 173 0.87 -15.51 -11.31
CA PHE A 173 -0.53 -15.95 -11.27
C PHE A 173 -1.52 -14.78 -11.46
N TRP A 174 -1.11 -13.55 -11.16
CA TRP A 174 -1.85 -12.32 -11.42
C TRP A 174 -1.21 -11.46 -12.52
N GLY A 175 -0.45 -12.06 -13.43
CA GLY A 175 0.19 -11.35 -14.53
C GLY A 175 1.27 -10.36 -14.11
N ASN A 176 1.91 -10.56 -12.95
CA ASN A 176 2.92 -9.68 -12.36
C ASN A 176 2.46 -8.21 -12.18
N CYS A 177 1.18 -8.01 -11.88
CA CYS A 177 0.51 -6.70 -11.83
C CYS A 177 1.05 -5.74 -10.77
N CYS A 178 1.72 -6.26 -9.72
CA CYS A 178 1.55 -5.62 -8.43
C CYS A 178 2.83 -5.05 -7.83
N THR A 179 4.01 -5.33 -8.38
CA THR A 179 5.29 -4.68 -8.01
C THR A 179 5.29 -3.24 -8.50
N ARG A 180 5.51 -2.28 -7.59
CA ARG A 180 5.41 -0.85 -7.92
C ARG A 180 5.99 0.04 -6.84
N ASN A 181 6.31 1.28 -7.24
CA ASN A 181 6.61 2.39 -6.34
C ASN A 181 5.71 3.58 -6.65
N TYR A 182 5.39 4.33 -5.60
CA TYR A 182 4.80 5.66 -5.68
C TYR A 182 5.72 6.65 -4.99
N ASP A 183 5.86 7.81 -5.61
CA ASP A 183 6.49 8.99 -5.01
C ASP A 183 5.68 10.21 -5.44
N THR A 184 4.69 10.57 -4.63
CA THR A 184 3.69 11.59 -4.97
C THR A 184 3.46 12.52 -3.78
N SER A 185 3.02 13.73 -4.08
CA SER A 185 2.57 14.71 -3.12
C SER A 185 1.16 15.17 -3.46
N TYR A 186 0.31 15.17 -2.46
CA TYR A 186 -1.05 15.71 -2.52
C TYR A 186 -1.12 17.04 -1.81
N SER A 187 -1.84 18.00 -2.38
CA SER A 187 -2.17 19.24 -1.70
C SER A 187 -3.65 19.58 -1.89
N VAL A 188 -4.27 20.02 -0.82
CA VAL A 188 -5.67 20.47 -0.82
C VAL A 188 -5.71 21.89 -0.26
N SER A 189 -6.49 22.74 -0.91
CA SER A 189 -6.81 24.10 -0.47
C SER A 189 -8.31 24.30 -0.55
N ALA A 190 -8.95 24.70 0.55
CA ALA A 190 -10.39 24.76 0.60
C ALA A 190 -10.87 25.98 1.42
N PRO A 191 -11.23 27.10 0.76
CA PRO A 191 -12.05 28.13 1.40
C PRO A 191 -13.45 27.58 1.68
N TYR A 192 -14.02 27.99 2.83
CA TYR A 192 -15.35 27.61 3.21
C TYR A 192 -16.06 28.72 4.00
N ALA A 193 -17.38 28.68 4.01
CA ALA A 193 -18.20 29.49 4.86
C ALA A 193 -19.39 28.69 5.40
N ASN A 194 -19.78 29.00 6.62
CA ASN A 194 -20.91 28.38 7.31
C ASN A 194 -21.72 29.44 8.02
N VAL A 195 -23.04 29.27 8.04
CA VAL A 195 -23.99 30.12 8.75
C VAL A 195 -24.86 29.23 9.64
N SER A 196 -24.94 29.55 10.91
CA SER A 196 -25.91 28.98 11.86
C SER A 196 -26.96 30.01 12.24
N PHE A 197 -28.20 29.58 12.40
CA PHE A 197 -29.32 30.43 12.79
C PHE A 197 -30.22 29.73 13.82
N ASP A 198 -30.32 30.32 15.00
CA ASP A 198 -31.20 29.87 16.06
C ASP A 198 -32.61 30.44 15.83
N ALA A 199 -33.44 29.69 15.11
CA ALA A 199 -34.78 30.11 14.73
C ALA A 199 -35.69 30.22 15.97
N THR A 200 -35.55 29.28 16.92
CA THR A 200 -36.23 29.26 18.23
C THR A 200 -35.29 28.66 19.25
N ASP A 201 -35.69 28.68 20.54
CA ASP A 201 -34.93 28.01 21.62
C ASP A 201 -34.79 26.48 21.40
N ALA A 202 -35.64 25.90 20.54
CA ALA A 202 -35.67 24.46 20.24
C ALA A 202 -35.23 24.10 18.81
N LEU A 203 -34.98 25.07 17.94
CA LEU A 203 -34.64 24.84 16.54
C LEU A 203 -33.48 25.71 16.08
N SER A 204 -32.41 25.06 15.72
CA SER A 204 -31.24 25.65 15.07
C SER A 204 -31.12 25.13 13.63
N LEU A 205 -30.82 26.00 12.70
CA LEU A 205 -30.56 25.68 11.30
C LEU A 205 -29.09 25.98 10.97
N GLU A 206 -28.45 25.13 10.18
CA GLU A 206 -27.07 25.31 9.77
C GLU A 206 -26.95 25.02 8.27
N GLY A 207 -26.14 25.83 7.59
CA GLY A 207 -25.82 25.65 6.18
C GLY A 207 -24.44 26.19 5.87
N GLY A 208 -23.77 25.56 4.92
CA GLY A 208 -22.41 25.96 4.54
C GLY A 208 -22.10 25.66 3.10
N ILE A 209 -20.99 26.24 2.64
CA ILE A 209 -20.41 25.98 1.34
C ILE A 209 -18.89 25.83 1.51
N ARG A 210 -18.31 24.88 0.77
CA ARG A 210 -16.88 24.67 0.71
C ARG A 210 -16.45 24.44 -0.74
N TYR A 211 -15.35 25.07 -1.14
CA TYR A 211 -14.72 24.84 -2.43
C TYR A 211 -13.36 24.21 -2.24
N ASP A 212 -13.22 22.96 -2.62
CA ASP A 212 -11.96 22.22 -2.57
C ASP A 212 -11.23 22.31 -3.91
N LYS A 213 -9.96 22.70 -3.89
CA LYS A 213 -9.03 22.57 -4.99
C LYS A 213 -7.89 21.65 -4.53
N ALA A 214 -7.73 20.53 -5.22
CA ALA A 214 -6.70 19.54 -4.93
C ALA A 214 -5.76 19.34 -6.11
N GLN A 215 -4.51 19.05 -5.80
CA GLN A 215 -3.45 18.75 -6.77
C GLN A 215 -2.68 17.51 -6.31
N VAL A 216 -2.32 16.66 -7.28
CA VAL A 216 -1.45 15.50 -7.09
C VAL A 216 -0.30 15.63 -8.07
N ASN A 217 0.93 15.58 -7.56
CA ASN A 217 2.13 15.63 -8.38
C ASN A 217 3.10 14.54 -7.95
N GLY A 218 3.89 14.01 -8.88
CA GLY A 218 4.91 13.02 -8.58
C GLY A 218 5.10 11.98 -9.66
N SER A 219 5.44 10.77 -9.26
CA SER A 219 5.70 9.67 -10.18
C SER A 219 5.18 8.34 -9.66
N PHE A 220 4.90 7.46 -10.61
CA PHE A 220 4.59 6.06 -10.43
C PHE A 220 5.56 5.23 -11.26
N ALA A 221 6.11 4.17 -10.65
CA ALA A 221 6.89 3.16 -11.34
C ALA A 221 6.19 1.81 -11.21
N GLY A 222 5.86 1.19 -12.33
CA GLY A 222 5.33 -0.18 -12.40
C GLY A 222 6.42 -1.23 -12.30
N SER A 223 6.13 -2.44 -12.74
CA SER A 223 7.10 -3.53 -12.78
C SER A 223 7.69 -3.73 -14.17
N SER A 224 8.93 -4.15 -14.21
CA SER A 224 9.57 -4.77 -15.38
C SER A 224 10.10 -6.16 -15.00
N GLN A 225 10.18 -7.05 -16.00
CA GLN A 225 10.77 -8.38 -15.79
C GLN A 225 12.26 -8.33 -16.14
N THR A 226 13.09 -8.86 -15.27
CA THR A 226 14.53 -8.91 -15.47
C THR A 226 15.12 -10.24 -14.98
N VAL A 227 16.26 -10.63 -15.53
CA VAL A 227 17.07 -11.72 -15.01
C VAL A 227 18.02 -11.14 -13.97
N PHE A 228 18.02 -11.69 -12.76
CA PHE A 228 18.84 -11.16 -11.68
C PHE A 228 19.20 -12.25 -10.67
N ASP A 229 20.49 -12.40 -10.38
CA ASP A 229 21.01 -13.28 -9.32
C ASP A 229 20.76 -12.62 -7.96
N ILE A 230 19.63 -12.93 -7.35
CA ILE A 230 19.16 -12.34 -6.07
C ILE A 230 20.05 -12.75 -4.90
N ASN A 231 20.55 -13.98 -4.93
CA ASN A 231 21.30 -14.53 -3.82
C ASN A 231 22.84 -14.44 -3.98
N ASN A 232 23.31 -13.86 -5.10
CA ASN A 232 24.71 -13.65 -5.44
C ASN A 232 25.55 -14.93 -5.42
N ASN A 233 24.98 -16.03 -5.92
CA ASN A 233 25.67 -17.32 -5.99
C ASN A 233 26.26 -17.65 -7.37
N ASN A 234 26.12 -16.72 -8.33
CA ASN A 234 26.50 -16.85 -9.74
C ASN A 234 25.74 -17.95 -10.49
N VAL A 235 24.58 -18.34 -10.00
CA VAL A 235 23.67 -19.30 -10.66
C VAL A 235 22.30 -18.66 -10.73
N ILE A 236 21.75 -18.56 -11.93
CA ILE A 236 20.39 -18.09 -12.11
C ILE A 236 19.43 -19.26 -11.92
N SER A 237 18.71 -19.27 -10.82
CA SER A 237 17.65 -20.25 -10.57
C SER A 237 16.38 -19.92 -11.40
N ALA A 238 15.45 -20.86 -11.50
CA ALA A 238 14.22 -20.64 -12.26
C ALA A 238 13.44 -19.38 -11.82
N PRO A 239 13.24 -19.09 -10.52
CA PRO A 239 12.61 -17.84 -10.09
C PRO A 239 13.39 -16.57 -10.47
N GLU A 240 14.71 -16.65 -10.61
CA GLU A 240 15.60 -15.53 -10.93
C GLU A 240 15.67 -15.21 -12.43
N ASN A 241 15.17 -16.13 -13.27
CA ASN A 241 15.04 -15.88 -14.72
C ASN A 241 13.98 -14.82 -15.08
N SER A 242 13.06 -14.51 -14.17
CA SER A 242 11.99 -13.55 -14.40
C SER A 242 11.61 -12.86 -13.08
N VAL A 243 12.49 -11.99 -12.61
CA VAL A 243 12.26 -11.17 -11.42
C VAL A 243 11.40 -9.98 -11.77
N SER A 244 10.28 -9.81 -11.10
CA SER A 244 9.43 -8.62 -11.21
C SER A 244 10.03 -7.50 -10.35
N ALA A 245 10.77 -6.63 -10.98
CA ALA A 245 11.45 -5.50 -10.35
C ALA A 245 10.70 -4.19 -10.62
N VAL A 246 10.84 -3.20 -9.74
CA VAL A 246 10.31 -1.85 -9.98
C VAL A 246 11.06 -1.21 -11.14
N ASP A 247 10.34 -0.72 -12.13
CA ASP A 247 10.91 -0.07 -13.31
C ASP A 247 11.12 1.43 -13.08
N ILE A 248 12.18 1.76 -12.37
CA ILE A 248 12.53 3.15 -12.08
C ILE A 248 13.06 3.92 -13.29
N ALA A 249 13.43 3.21 -14.36
CA ALA A 249 13.90 3.84 -15.60
C ALA A 249 12.74 4.37 -16.45
N ASN A 250 11.53 3.79 -16.32
CA ASN A 250 10.33 4.16 -17.08
C ASN A 250 9.20 4.55 -16.14
N THR A 251 9.39 5.64 -15.40
CA THR A 251 8.36 6.17 -14.51
C THR A 251 7.27 6.89 -15.30
N THR A 252 6.04 6.80 -14.83
CA THR A 252 4.93 7.61 -15.32
C THR A 252 4.78 8.83 -14.42
N ALA A 253 4.78 10.03 -15.01
CA ALA A 253 4.47 11.24 -14.27
C ALA A 253 3.01 11.22 -13.83
N VAL A 254 2.78 11.63 -12.60
CA VAL A 254 1.45 11.87 -12.03
C VAL A 254 1.33 13.39 -11.87
N ASP A 255 0.45 13.99 -12.65
CA ASP A 255 0.13 15.41 -12.57
C ASP A 255 -1.36 15.56 -12.84
N TYR A 256 -2.09 15.92 -11.78
CA TYR A 256 -3.54 15.90 -11.88
C TYR A 256 -4.14 16.85 -10.84
N ASP A 257 -5.11 17.64 -11.25
CA ASP A 257 -5.84 18.52 -10.37
C ASP A 257 -7.36 18.34 -10.52
N TYR A 258 -8.07 18.63 -9.46
CA TYR A 258 -9.53 18.64 -9.46
C TYR A 258 -10.07 19.71 -8.52
N SER A 259 -11.33 20.08 -8.75
CA SER A 259 -12.05 20.97 -7.85
C SER A 259 -13.46 20.46 -7.62
N TYR A 260 -13.97 20.73 -6.43
CA TYR A 260 -15.28 20.28 -5.99
C TYR A 260 -15.92 21.32 -5.08
N VAL A 261 -17.25 21.46 -5.20
CA VAL A 261 -18.06 22.29 -4.31
C VAL A 261 -19.00 21.40 -3.52
N SER A 262 -19.03 21.54 -2.23
CA SER A 262 -19.92 20.83 -1.31
C SER A 262 -20.73 21.80 -0.46
#